data_6e1d3509fb0515f64401758d156abcc2
#
_entry.id   6e1d3509fb0515f64401758d156abcc2
#
_cell.length_a   1.000
_cell.length_b   1.000
_cell.length_c   1.000
_cell.angle_alpha   90.00
_cell.angle_beta   90.00
_cell.angle_gamma   90.00
#
_symmetry.space_group_name_H-M   'P 1'
#
loop_
_entity.id
_entity.type
_entity.pdbx_description
1 polymer ?
#
loop_
_entity_poly.entity_id
_entity_poly.type
_entity_poly.pdbx_seq_one_letter_code
_entity_poly.pdbx_strand_id
1 'polypeptide(L)'
;HQGGLWEFPGGKVSAGETVEQALRRELQEELAIAVQSAEPLIRIPHHYADKSVLLDVYKVTAFSGQPTGNEGQPVQWVHPMELDQYPFPAANRAILAALKLPDQMLITGSFASLDDALRNAERALHSGVRLLQLRCPELGEHDYAALARPLAALCQHYQAALVCNPS
;
A
#
# COMPACT_ATOMS: atom_id res chain seq x y z
N HIS A 1 -7.09 -4.12 23.15
CA HIS A 1 -5.85 -3.35 22.98
C HIS A 1 -4.67 -4.23 23.39
N GLN A 2 -3.76 -4.52 22.47
CA GLN A 2 -2.46 -5.10 22.80
C GLN A 2 -1.62 -3.97 23.40
N GLY A 3 -1.52 -3.92 24.74
CA GLY A 3 -0.93 -2.80 25.47
C GLY A 3 0.43 -2.36 24.92
N GLY A 4 0.55 -1.07 24.58
CA GLY A 4 1.76 -0.42 24.13
C GLY A 4 2.04 -0.48 22.62
N LEU A 5 1.14 -1.04 21.79
CA LEU A 5 1.25 -1.02 20.33
C LEU A 5 0.34 0.07 19.74
N TRP A 6 0.79 0.67 18.64
CA TRP A 6 -0.02 1.55 17.83
C TRP A 6 -0.95 0.75 16.91
N GLU A 7 -2.14 1.27 16.71
CA GLU A 7 -3.15 0.65 15.84
C GLU A 7 -3.72 1.72 14.89
N PHE A 8 -4.11 1.29 13.70
CA PHE A 8 -4.94 2.13 12.83
C PHE A 8 -6.36 2.15 13.40
N PRO A 9 -7.07 3.31 13.32
CA PRO A 9 -8.43 3.40 13.83
C PRO A 9 -9.37 2.51 13.03
N GLY A 10 -10.37 1.95 13.69
CA GLY A 10 -11.38 1.09 13.11
C GLY A 10 -11.79 -0.06 14.01
N GLY A 11 -12.81 -0.80 13.60
CA GLY A 11 -13.37 -1.85 14.43
C GLY A 11 -14.09 -2.95 13.64
N LYS A 12 -15.06 -3.58 14.28
CA LYS A 12 -15.78 -4.71 13.70
C LYS A 12 -16.97 -4.24 12.88
N VAL A 13 -17.21 -4.92 11.75
CA VAL A 13 -18.45 -4.78 11.00
C VAL A 13 -19.58 -5.47 11.76
N SER A 14 -20.62 -4.73 12.11
CA SER A 14 -21.80 -5.24 12.82
C SER A 14 -22.76 -5.99 11.89
N ALA A 15 -23.65 -6.79 12.45
CA ALA A 15 -24.65 -7.50 11.67
C ALA A 15 -25.55 -6.53 10.90
N GLY A 16 -25.65 -6.71 9.60
CA GLY A 16 -26.44 -5.83 8.71
C GLY A 16 -25.76 -4.54 8.27
N GLU A 17 -24.52 -4.32 8.70
CA GLU A 17 -23.73 -3.15 8.35
C GLU A 17 -22.80 -3.47 7.15
N THR A 18 -22.60 -2.53 6.25
CA THR A 18 -21.55 -2.64 5.23
C THR A 18 -20.20 -2.24 5.82
N VAL A 19 -19.11 -2.63 5.17
CA VAL A 19 -17.74 -2.24 5.59
C VAL A 19 -17.57 -0.73 5.63
N GLU A 20 -18.13 -0.01 4.65
CA GLU A 20 -18.06 1.46 4.62
C GLU A 20 -18.89 2.12 5.73
N GLN A 21 -20.03 1.52 6.10
CA GLN A 21 -20.82 2.01 7.24
C GLN A 21 -20.06 1.80 8.55
N ALA A 22 -19.44 0.63 8.72
CA ALA A 22 -18.59 0.36 9.87
C ALA A 22 -17.42 1.35 9.95
N LEU A 23 -16.72 1.58 8.83
CA LEU A 23 -15.62 2.55 8.76
C LEU A 23 -16.08 3.94 9.24
N ARG A 24 -17.22 4.44 8.75
CA ARG A 24 -17.76 5.75 9.12
C ARG A 24 -18.13 5.83 10.59
N ARG A 25 -18.78 4.80 11.12
CA ARG A 25 -19.18 4.72 12.52
C ARG A 25 -17.97 4.67 13.45
N GLU A 26 -17.03 3.76 13.19
CA GLU A 26 -15.83 3.57 14.03
C GLU A 26 -14.96 4.83 14.06
N LEU A 27 -14.74 5.51 12.92
CA LEU A 27 -13.94 6.73 12.91
C LEU A 27 -14.68 7.91 13.57
N GLN A 28 -16.00 7.91 13.54
CA GLN A 28 -16.78 8.90 14.31
C GLN A 28 -16.70 8.63 15.82
N GLU A 29 -16.76 7.37 16.23
CA GLU A 29 -16.69 6.94 17.62
C GLU A 29 -15.29 7.17 18.22
N GLU A 30 -14.25 6.69 17.53
CA GLU A 30 -12.87 6.73 18.04
C GLU A 30 -12.19 8.09 17.86
N LEU A 31 -12.44 8.80 16.74
CA LEU A 31 -11.70 9.99 16.36
C LEU A 31 -12.55 11.26 16.25
N ALA A 32 -13.88 11.19 16.44
CA ALA A 32 -14.81 12.30 16.26
C ALA A 32 -14.75 12.95 14.86
N ILE A 33 -14.47 12.19 13.80
CA ILE A 33 -14.44 12.67 12.43
C ILE A 33 -15.57 12.06 11.59
N ALA A 34 -16.09 12.86 10.64
CA ALA A 34 -17.07 12.38 9.66
C ALA A 34 -16.40 12.12 8.31
N VAL A 35 -16.28 10.84 7.93
CA VAL A 35 -15.68 10.41 6.66
C VAL A 35 -16.56 10.83 5.49
N GLN A 36 -16.00 11.58 4.55
CA GLN A 36 -16.66 12.04 3.33
C GLN A 36 -16.31 11.14 2.14
N SER A 37 -15.03 10.75 2.00
CA SER A 37 -14.55 9.90 0.92
C SER A 37 -13.50 8.91 1.44
N ALA A 38 -13.57 7.67 0.97
CA ALA A 38 -12.61 6.63 1.27
C ALA A 38 -12.45 5.69 0.07
N GLU A 39 -11.24 5.15 -0.11
CA GLU A 39 -10.88 4.23 -1.17
C GLU A 39 -10.33 2.94 -0.57
N PRO A 40 -10.68 1.75 -1.11
CA PRO A 40 -10.07 0.50 -0.68
C PRO A 40 -8.55 0.55 -0.85
N LEU A 41 -7.80 0.17 0.19
CA LEU A 41 -6.34 0.08 0.13
C LEU A 41 -5.90 -1.38 -0.04
N ILE A 42 -6.25 -2.23 0.91
CA ILE A 42 -5.84 -3.63 0.92
C ILE A 42 -6.82 -4.46 1.75
N ARG A 43 -6.98 -5.73 1.37
CA ARG A 43 -7.74 -6.72 2.13
C ARG A 43 -6.81 -7.82 2.60
N ILE A 44 -6.76 -8.07 3.91
CA ILE A 44 -5.80 -8.98 4.53
C ILE A 44 -6.55 -10.06 5.32
N PRO A 45 -6.54 -11.31 4.86
CA PRO A 45 -6.93 -12.44 5.71
C PRO A 45 -5.86 -12.66 6.78
N HIS A 46 -6.24 -12.68 8.04
CA HIS A 46 -5.35 -12.96 9.17
C HIS A 46 -5.90 -14.07 10.05
N HIS A 47 -5.08 -15.06 10.33
CA HIS A 47 -5.44 -16.21 11.12
C HIS A 47 -4.77 -16.10 12.50
N TYR A 48 -5.58 -15.96 13.54
CA TYR A 48 -5.16 -16.12 14.92
C TYR A 48 -5.31 -17.60 15.31
N ALA A 49 -4.77 -18.00 16.45
CA ALA A 49 -4.88 -19.37 16.93
C ALA A 49 -6.33 -19.82 17.20
N ASP A 50 -7.19 -18.87 17.57
CA ASP A 50 -8.59 -19.09 17.99
C ASP A 50 -9.62 -18.60 16.97
N LYS A 51 -9.22 -17.76 15.98
CA LYS A 51 -10.15 -17.15 15.02
C LYS A 51 -9.44 -16.70 13.74
N SER A 52 -10.24 -16.57 12.69
CA SER A 52 -9.83 -15.91 11.45
C SER A 52 -10.56 -14.58 11.30
N VAL A 53 -9.84 -13.55 10.91
CA VAL A 53 -10.40 -12.23 10.62
C VAL A 53 -10.02 -11.80 9.21
N LEU A 54 -10.87 -11.00 8.58
CA LEU A 54 -10.58 -10.31 7.34
C LEU A 54 -10.48 -8.83 7.66
N LEU A 55 -9.31 -8.25 7.47
CA LEU A 55 -9.12 -6.81 7.61
C LEU A 55 -9.39 -6.15 6.26
N ASP A 56 -10.48 -5.40 6.16
CA ASP A 56 -10.78 -4.52 5.04
C ASP A 56 -10.22 -3.13 5.36
N VAL A 57 -9.16 -2.73 4.68
CA VAL A 57 -8.43 -1.49 4.97
C VAL A 57 -8.72 -0.45 3.90
N TYR A 58 -9.06 0.76 4.34
CA TYR A 58 -9.41 1.88 3.48
C TYR A 58 -8.47 3.07 3.73
N LYS A 59 -8.18 3.81 2.67
CA LYS A 59 -7.55 5.13 2.72
C LYS A 59 -8.66 6.18 2.73
N VAL A 60 -8.84 6.88 3.85
CA VAL A 60 -9.76 8.01 3.92
C VAL A 60 -9.13 9.20 3.22
N THR A 61 -9.75 9.65 2.13
CA THR A 61 -9.25 10.73 1.29
C THR A 61 -9.85 12.09 1.60
N ALA A 62 -11.03 12.10 2.24
CA ALA A 62 -11.67 13.32 2.72
C ALA A 62 -12.50 13.05 3.98
N PHE A 63 -12.41 13.94 4.94
CA PHE A 63 -13.21 13.94 6.17
C PHE A 63 -13.44 15.36 6.68
N SER A 64 -14.38 15.54 7.61
CA SER A 64 -14.61 16.77 8.37
C SER A 64 -14.49 16.49 9.87
N GLY A 65 -14.25 17.52 10.66
CA GLY A 65 -13.95 17.44 12.09
C GLY A 65 -12.45 17.53 12.36
N GLN A 66 -12.08 17.58 13.63
CA GLN A 66 -10.68 17.50 14.08
C GLN A 66 -10.46 16.17 14.78
N PRO A 67 -9.54 15.32 14.29
CA PRO A 67 -9.29 14.04 14.92
C PRO A 67 -8.81 14.20 16.37
N THR A 68 -9.52 13.57 17.27
CA THR A 68 -9.19 13.52 18.71
C THR A 68 -9.38 12.09 19.21
N GLY A 69 -8.61 11.69 20.21
CA GLY A 69 -8.79 10.39 20.87
C GLY A 69 -10.04 10.40 21.74
N ASN A 70 -11.21 10.15 21.16
CA ASN A 70 -12.51 10.27 21.80
C ASN A 70 -12.76 9.21 22.89
N GLU A 71 -11.95 8.15 22.91
CA GLU A 71 -11.94 7.11 23.94
C GLU A 71 -10.77 7.28 24.94
N GLY A 72 -10.09 8.44 24.92
CA GLY A 72 -8.95 8.74 25.78
C GLY A 72 -7.62 8.17 25.28
N GLN A 73 -7.57 7.58 24.09
CA GLN A 73 -6.36 7.09 23.47
C GLN A 73 -5.56 8.25 22.84
N PRO A 74 -4.20 8.17 22.81
CA PRO A 74 -3.38 9.13 22.07
C PRO A 74 -3.60 8.97 20.55
N VAL A 75 -3.68 10.09 19.85
CA VAL A 75 -3.76 10.14 18.37
C VAL A 75 -2.54 10.89 17.86
N GLN A 76 -1.91 10.35 16.82
CA GLN A 76 -0.75 10.95 16.19
C GLN A 76 -0.81 10.83 14.67
N TRP A 77 -0.55 11.94 13.99
CA TRP A 77 -0.30 11.95 12.55
C TRP A 77 1.14 11.57 12.27
N VAL A 78 1.33 10.56 11.43
CA VAL A 78 2.64 10.03 11.06
C VAL A 78 2.72 9.88 9.55
N HIS A 79 3.81 10.35 8.97
CA HIS A 79 4.05 10.14 7.54
C HIS A 79 4.25 8.64 7.24
N PRO A 80 3.69 8.08 6.14
CA PRO A 80 3.80 6.66 5.84
C PRO A 80 5.21 6.09 5.87
N MET A 81 6.22 6.87 5.46
CA MET A 81 7.63 6.46 5.48
C MET A 81 8.25 6.40 6.88
N GLU A 82 7.60 6.96 7.90
CA GLU A 82 8.08 6.98 9.28
C GLU A 82 7.38 5.93 10.17
N LEU A 83 6.35 5.26 9.65
CA LEU A 83 5.56 4.28 10.40
C LEU A 83 6.38 3.11 10.96
N ASP A 84 7.53 2.76 10.36
CA ASP A 84 8.41 1.69 10.87
C ASP A 84 9.07 2.04 12.22
N GLN A 85 9.05 3.30 12.62
CA GLN A 85 9.57 3.75 13.91
C GLN A 85 8.60 3.47 15.06
N TYR A 86 7.38 3.06 14.74
CA TYR A 86 6.32 2.79 15.71
C TYR A 86 6.05 1.29 15.82
N PRO A 87 5.84 0.76 17.03
CA PRO A 87 5.52 -0.65 17.24
C PRO A 87 4.06 -0.91 16.85
N PHE A 88 3.84 -1.74 15.81
CA PHE A 88 2.52 -2.19 15.37
C PHE A 88 2.35 -3.70 15.56
N PRO A 89 1.10 -4.21 15.70
CA PRO A 89 0.80 -5.63 15.63
C PRO A 89 1.27 -6.27 14.31
N ALA A 90 1.59 -7.57 14.36
CA ALA A 90 2.07 -8.29 13.18
C ALA A 90 1.07 -8.26 12.00
N ALA A 91 -0.24 -8.27 12.28
CA ALA A 91 -1.29 -8.16 11.28
C ALA A 91 -1.22 -6.85 10.45
N ASN A 92 -0.66 -5.78 11.02
CA ASN A 92 -0.59 -4.47 10.36
C ASN A 92 0.60 -4.33 9.40
N ARG A 93 1.55 -5.29 9.36
CA ARG A 93 2.73 -5.22 8.47
C ARG A 93 2.38 -5.06 7.00
N ALA A 94 1.34 -5.76 6.55
CA ALA A 94 0.88 -5.64 5.16
C ALA A 94 0.27 -4.25 4.87
N ILE A 95 -0.39 -3.63 5.86
CA ILE A 95 -0.91 -2.25 5.75
C ILE A 95 0.25 -1.27 5.61
N LEU A 96 1.27 -1.38 6.50
CA LEU A 96 2.46 -0.54 6.45
C LEU A 96 3.17 -0.63 5.10
N ALA A 97 3.28 -1.82 4.53
CA ALA A 97 3.85 -2.03 3.21
C ALA A 97 2.98 -1.38 2.12
N ALA A 98 1.66 -1.59 2.14
CA ALA A 98 0.73 -1.04 1.16
C ALA A 98 0.73 0.50 1.14
N LEU A 99 0.83 1.15 2.31
CA LEU A 99 0.86 2.61 2.42
C LEU A 99 2.12 3.25 1.81
N LYS A 100 3.18 2.48 1.61
CA LYS A 100 4.45 2.93 1.02
C LYS A 100 4.56 2.67 -0.47
N LEU A 101 3.64 1.87 -1.03
CA LEU A 101 3.64 1.59 -2.46
C LEU A 101 3.18 2.82 -3.25
N PRO A 102 3.82 3.11 -4.38
CA PRO A 102 3.30 4.09 -5.33
C PRO A 102 1.91 3.69 -5.87
N ASP A 103 1.08 4.68 -6.18
CA ASP A 103 -0.27 4.46 -6.70
C ASP A 103 -0.28 3.86 -8.12
N GLN A 104 0.85 3.92 -8.84
CA GLN A 104 1.00 3.42 -10.20
C GLN A 104 2.22 2.51 -10.33
N MET A 105 2.02 1.39 -11.01
CA MET A 105 3.08 0.45 -11.38
C MET A 105 3.07 0.22 -12.88
N LEU A 106 4.25 0.33 -13.52
CA LEU A 106 4.44 -0.16 -14.88
C LEU A 106 4.87 -1.63 -14.85
N ILE A 107 4.18 -2.47 -15.62
CA ILE A 107 4.63 -3.84 -15.92
C ILE A 107 5.11 -3.85 -17.37
N THR A 108 6.34 -4.34 -17.62
CA THR A 108 6.95 -4.22 -18.95
C THR A 108 6.18 -4.97 -20.04
N GLY A 109 5.65 -6.10 -19.89
CA GLY A 109 4.98 -6.83 -20.98
C GLY A 109 5.89 -7.10 -22.19
N SER A 110 5.29 -7.35 -23.36
CA SER A 110 6.00 -7.58 -24.62
C SER A 110 6.53 -6.28 -25.24
N PHE A 111 7.66 -6.34 -25.90
CA PHE A 111 8.32 -5.21 -26.60
C PHE A 111 9.04 -5.67 -27.85
N ALA A 112 9.28 -4.74 -28.78
CA ALA A 112 9.90 -5.07 -30.07
C ALA A 112 11.43 -5.31 -29.96
N SER A 113 12.09 -4.66 -29.01
CA SER A 113 13.53 -4.79 -28.72
C SER A 113 13.83 -4.35 -27.29
N LEU A 114 15.03 -4.70 -26.77
CA LEU A 114 15.47 -4.26 -25.44
C LEU A 114 15.53 -2.72 -25.35
N ASP A 115 15.94 -2.04 -26.42
CA ASP A 115 15.96 -0.58 -26.49
C ASP A 115 14.53 0.01 -26.45
N ASP A 116 13.57 -0.67 -27.05
CA ASP A 116 12.16 -0.24 -26.97
C ASP A 116 11.61 -0.38 -25.55
N ALA A 117 11.93 -1.47 -24.86
CA ALA A 117 11.58 -1.66 -23.44
C ALA A 117 12.16 -0.55 -22.56
N LEU A 118 13.44 -0.18 -22.77
CA LEU A 118 14.10 0.89 -22.02
C LEU A 118 13.44 2.27 -22.29
N ARG A 119 13.18 2.60 -23.57
CA ARG A 119 12.50 3.86 -23.92
C ARG A 119 11.09 3.95 -23.32
N ASN A 120 10.35 2.84 -23.30
CA ASN A 120 9.01 2.79 -22.72
C ASN A 120 9.06 2.97 -21.19
N ALA A 121 10.01 2.31 -20.53
CA ALA A 121 10.24 2.47 -19.10
C ALA A 121 10.64 3.91 -18.75
N GLU A 122 11.56 4.51 -19.51
CA GLU A 122 12.00 5.88 -19.29
C GLU A 122 10.86 6.89 -19.43
N ARG A 123 10.00 6.73 -20.45
CA ARG A 123 8.80 7.58 -20.60
C ARG A 123 7.86 7.48 -19.41
N ALA A 124 7.61 6.26 -18.93
CA ALA A 124 6.76 6.05 -17.77
C ALA A 124 7.35 6.66 -16.48
N LEU A 125 8.66 6.49 -16.26
CA LEU A 125 9.35 7.07 -15.13
C LEU A 125 9.36 8.60 -15.19
N HIS A 126 9.55 9.16 -16.39
CA HIS A 126 9.47 10.60 -16.63
C HIS A 126 8.05 11.15 -16.36
N SER A 127 7.00 10.39 -16.66
CA SER A 127 5.60 10.77 -16.37
C SER A 127 5.19 10.60 -14.90
N GLY A 128 6.09 10.15 -14.02
CA GLY A 128 5.83 10.08 -12.58
C GLY A 128 5.66 8.66 -12.01
N VAL A 129 5.70 7.61 -12.82
CA VAL A 129 5.71 6.23 -12.32
C VAL A 129 6.94 6.02 -11.43
N ARG A 130 6.75 5.38 -10.26
CA ARG A 130 7.82 5.12 -9.28
C ARG A 130 7.93 3.65 -8.87
N LEU A 131 7.16 2.77 -9.49
CA LEU A 131 7.25 1.33 -9.34
C LEU A 131 7.21 0.67 -10.72
N LEU A 132 8.24 -0.12 -11.03
CA LEU A 132 8.35 -0.83 -12.30
C LEU A 132 8.55 -2.31 -12.01
N GLN A 133 7.79 -3.16 -12.70
CA GLN A 133 7.99 -4.61 -12.69
C GLN A 133 8.54 -5.06 -14.05
N LEU A 134 9.73 -5.64 -14.03
CA LEU A 134 10.25 -6.38 -15.17
C LEU A 134 9.63 -7.78 -15.16
N ARG A 135 8.70 -8.00 -16.09
CA ARG A 135 8.04 -9.28 -16.34
C ARG A 135 8.02 -9.54 -17.84
N CYS A 136 8.78 -10.50 -18.27
CA CYS A 136 8.89 -10.90 -19.67
C CYS A 136 9.17 -12.40 -19.75
N PRO A 137 8.14 -13.27 -19.67
CA PRO A 137 8.29 -14.72 -19.62
C PRO A 137 8.88 -15.29 -20.91
N GLU A 138 8.85 -14.54 -22.02
CA GLU A 138 9.41 -14.95 -23.30
C GLU A 138 10.92 -14.77 -23.40
N LEU A 139 11.54 -14.01 -22.50
CA LEU A 139 12.98 -13.77 -22.51
C LEU A 139 13.73 -14.92 -21.84
N GLY A 140 14.79 -15.37 -22.51
CA GLY A 140 15.78 -16.23 -21.90
C GLY A 140 16.55 -15.50 -20.78
N GLU A 141 17.18 -16.27 -19.90
CA GLU A 141 17.90 -15.76 -18.71
C GLU A 141 18.93 -14.67 -19.04
N HIS A 142 19.67 -14.87 -20.15
CA HIS A 142 20.69 -13.94 -20.62
C HIS A 142 20.09 -12.56 -20.99
N ASP A 143 19.04 -12.55 -21.83
CA ASP A 143 18.42 -11.32 -22.31
C ASP A 143 17.62 -10.64 -21.18
N TYR A 144 17.03 -11.42 -20.27
CA TYR A 144 16.40 -10.89 -19.07
C TYR A 144 17.42 -10.13 -18.21
N ALA A 145 18.60 -10.73 -17.96
CA ALA A 145 19.66 -10.07 -17.19
C ALA A 145 20.22 -8.83 -17.93
N ALA A 146 20.33 -8.90 -19.26
CA ALA A 146 20.78 -7.78 -20.09
C ALA A 146 19.82 -6.58 -20.03
N LEU A 147 18.51 -6.82 -19.87
CA LEU A 147 17.50 -5.78 -19.70
C LEU A 147 17.40 -5.28 -18.24
N ALA A 148 17.49 -6.20 -17.27
CA ALA A 148 17.32 -5.87 -15.86
C ALA A 148 18.34 -4.84 -15.35
N ARG A 149 19.61 -4.95 -15.78
CA ARG A 149 20.69 -4.05 -15.36
C ARG A 149 20.45 -2.59 -15.76
N PRO A 150 20.22 -2.25 -17.04
CA PRO A 150 19.95 -0.87 -17.44
C PRO A 150 18.62 -0.36 -16.87
N LEU A 151 17.59 -1.20 -16.71
CA LEU A 151 16.35 -0.81 -16.03
C LEU A 151 16.59 -0.45 -14.55
N ALA A 152 17.44 -1.20 -13.85
CA ALA A 152 17.80 -0.89 -12.46
C ALA A 152 18.50 0.46 -12.36
N ALA A 153 19.46 0.74 -13.24
CA ALA A 153 20.12 2.05 -13.29
C ALA A 153 19.15 3.20 -13.60
N LEU A 154 18.22 2.96 -14.54
CA LEU A 154 17.18 3.93 -14.89
C LEU A 154 16.23 4.18 -13.71
N CYS A 155 15.75 3.13 -13.05
CA CYS A 155 14.91 3.26 -11.86
C CYS A 155 15.62 4.00 -10.73
N GLN A 156 16.91 3.74 -10.51
CA GLN A 156 17.71 4.45 -9.51
C GLN A 156 17.79 5.95 -9.83
N HIS A 157 18.03 6.32 -11.10
CA HIS A 157 18.07 7.72 -11.54
C HIS A 157 16.76 8.45 -11.24
N TYR A 158 15.61 7.80 -11.46
CA TYR A 158 14.28 8.36 -11.21
C TYR A 158 13.75 8.10 -9.79
N GLN A 159 14.56 7.58 -8.87
CA GLN A 159 14.15 7.21 -7.51
C GLN A 159 12.92 6.28 -7.48
N ALA A 160 12.86 5.36 -8.42
CA ALA A 160 11.82 4.36 -8.56
C ALA A 160 12.29 2.99 -8.08
N ALA A 161 11.33 2.16 -7.64
CA ALA A 161 11.59 0.76 -7.30
C ALA A 161 11.48 -0.13 -8.56
N LEU A 162 12.39 -1.11 -8.68
CA LEU A 162 12.32 -2.16 -9.68
C LEU A 162 12.03 -3.50 -9.00
N VAL A 163 10.97 -4.17 -9.44
CA VAL A 163 10.65 -5.55 -9.08
C VAL A 163 11.01 -6.46 -10.26
N CYS A 164 11.90 -7.41 -10.05
CA CYS A 164 12.26 -8.43 -11.03
C CYS A 164 11.42 -9.69 -10.77
N ASN A 165 10.66 -10.11 -11.78
CA ASN A 165 9.88 -11.34 -11.77
C ASN A 165 10.35 -12.23 -12.94
N PRO A 166 11.47 -12.94 -12.80
CA PRO A 166 11.85 -13.95 -13.76
C PRO A 166 10.80 -15.06 -13.76
N SER A 167 10.42 -15.56 -14.90
CA SER A 167 9.46 -16.65 -15.10
C SER A 167 9.92 -17.96 -14.48
#